data_4acbbfdadb2d9bec2640e2d859590da2
#
_entry.id   4acbbfdadb2d9bec2640e2d859590da2
#
_cell.length_a   1.000
_cell.length_b   1.000
_cell.length_c   1.000
_cell.angle_alpha   90.00
_cell.angle_beta   90.00
_cell.angle_gamma   90.00
#
_symmetry.space_group_name_H-M   'P 1'
#
loop_
_entity.id
_entity.type
_entity.pdbx_description
1 polymer ?
#
loop_
_entity_poly.entity_id
_entity_poly.type
_entity_poly.pdbx_seq_one_letter_code
_entity_poly.pdbx_strand_id
1 'polypeptide(L)'
;MERLQSGVIGEGRSIPGPFGACPLLYADYTASGRALDIVERAIQEEVLPLYANTHTETSYTGKMTTRLREAARQAVAESVGAGDEYAVIFAGAGATAAIDRCCRILELTHGQVAAKAAKPVVFVGPYEHHSNDLVWRECDVDLVRIPLDSNGLVDLMVLEQQLQAHSEREIKVVAFSAASNVTGTLSPVAQIAKLAHQYGGLAVFDYAASGPYVAINMAGSGQDDHLDAIFLSPHKFVGGPGSSGVLVIRKAVCRNAKPSISGGGTVSYVTASHHRYVQNVERREEAGTPNILGDIRAGLAFRIKAKVGTEAIELREKELVAMAVERWQKIANLRLLGSLDAPRLAIFSFNITAGRRAIHHNLVVAMLNDLFGIQARGGCSCAGPYGHELLSIDSETAAAHETLVQKGRSIYRPGWVRLGFNFFFSNETANYVISAVEFIARYAPVLMKLYSVDEHSGVWVAQRPEASAQSEEPVTPCLLDTLFTTGASVGTASEPTALDCFTRALELVEQAKALPLPDDRHAEDVPVRWFWWPHEAEQAMQTQAEMMP
;
A
#
# COMPACT_ATOMS: atom_id res chain seq x y z
N MET A 1 -9.58 -16.01 13.08
CA MET A 1 -8.75 -14.80 13.08
C MET A 1 -7.59 -14.91 14.06
N GLU A 2 -7.77 -15.31 15.32
CA GLU A 2 -6.69 -15.50 16.31
C GLU A 2 -5.51 -16.33 15.80
N ARG A 3 -5.78 -17.45 15.11
CA ARG A 3 -4.73 -18.27 14.50
C ARG A 3 -3.93 -17.56 13.41
N LEU A 4 -4.51 -16.55 12.74
CA LEU A 4 -3.76 -15.75 11.78
C LEU A 4 -2.85 -14.76 12.51
N GLN A 5 -3.37 -14.08 13.52
CA GLN A 5 -2.56 -13.15 14.31
C GLN A 5 -1.35 -13.85 14.93
N SER A 6 -1.56 -14.97 15.62
CA SER A 6 -0.48 -15.75 16.22
C SER A 6 0.49 -16.38 15.22
N GLY A 7 0.06 -16.57 13.96
CA GLY A 7 0.88 -17.12 12.88
C GLY A 7 1.69 -16.08 12.11
N VAL A 8 1.51 -14.78 12.38
CA VAL A 8 2.30 -13.73 11.72
C VAL A 8 3.74 -13.78 12.24
N ILE A 9 4.69 -14.01 11.34
CA ILE A 9 6.10 -14.13 11.72
C ILE A 9 6.63 -12.79 12.24
N GLY A 10 7.10 -12.81 13.50
CA GLY A 10 7.67 -11.66 14.18
C GLY A 10 6.66 -10.74 14.88
N GLU A 11 5.37 -11.06 14.88
CA GLU A 11 4.37 -10.30 15.63
C GLU A 11 4.63 -10.42 17.13
N GLY A 12 4.54 -9.32 17.85
CA GLY A 12 4.79 -9.27 19.30
C GLY A 12 6.25 -9.45 19.73
N ARG A 13 7.17 -9.73 18.78
CA ARG A 13 8.60 -9.85 19.10
C ARG A 13 9.10 -8.56 19.74
N SER A 14 9.86 -8.68 20.83
CA SER A 14 10.53 -7.53 21.43
C SER A 14 11.55 -6.93 20.47
N ILE A 15 11.44 -5.62 20.20
CA ILE A 15 12.39 -4.84 19.41
C ILE A 15 13.06 -3.80 20.31
N PRO A 16 14.37 -3.55 20.14
CA PRO A 16 15.05 -2.48 20.85
C PRO A 16 14.54 -1.11 20.39
N GLY A 17 14.41 -0.20 21.33
CA GLY A 17 14.07 1.20 21.05
C GLY A 17 14.98 2.15 21.86
N PRO A 18 15.04 3.44 21.47
CA PRO A 18 15.89 4.42 22.13
C PRO A 18 15.50 4.65 23.59
N PHE A 19 14.25 4.40 23.94
CA PHE A 19 13.71 4.56 25.29
C PHE A 19 13.42 3.23 25.99
N GLY A 20 13.87 2.13 25.43
CA GLY A 20 13.64 0.77 25.92
C GLY A 20 12.90 -0.11 24.92
N ALA A 21 12.92 -1.41 25.16
CA ALA A 21 12.29 -2.37 24.26
C ALA A 21 10.76 -2.21 24.20
N CYS A 22 10.18 -2.46 23.03
CA CYS A 22 8.75 -2.48 22.78
C CYS A 22 8.33 -3.75 22.04
N PRO A 23 7.07 -4.21 22.16
CA PRO A 23 6.55 -5.28 21.31
C PRO A 23 6.39 -4.79 19.88
N LEU A 24 6.89 -5.52 18.90
CA LEU A 24 6.69 -5.21 17.49
C LEU A 24 5.21 -5.35 17.13
N LEU A 25 4.57 -4.26 16.71
CA LEU A 25 3.23 -4.24 16.18
C LEU A 25 3.23 -3.62 14.79
N TYR A 26 2.93 -4.41 13.77
CA TYR A 26 2.96 -3.93 12.40
C TYR A 26 1.59 -3.38 11.95
N ALA A 27 1.52 -2.09 11.64
CA ALA A 27 0.32 -1.37 11.24
C ALA A 27 0.42 -0.73 9.84
N ASP A 28 1.38 -1.16 8.98
CA ASP A 28 1.55 -0.66 7.60
C ASP A 28 1.16 -1.71 6.54
N TYR A 29 0.10 -2.48 6.79
CA TYR A 29 -0.39 -3.53 5.87
C TYR A 29 -0.79 -3.00 4.49
N THR A 30 -1.15 -1.74 4.38
CA THR A 30 -1.44 -1.09 3.09
C THR A 30 -0.20 -1.04 2.18
N ALA A 31 1.00 -1.03 2.76
CA ALA A 31 2.25 -1.04 2.01
C ALA A 31 2.69 -2.45 1.64
N SER A 32 2.65 -3.38 2.60
CA SER A 32 2.97 -4.79 2.40
C SER A 32 2.28 -5.64 3.47
N GLY A 33 1.90 -6.86 3.13
CA GLY A 33 1.51 -7.87 4.11
C GLY A 33 2.71 -8.33 4.96
N ARG A 34 2.44 -9.28 5.86
CA ARG A 34 3.45 -9.95 6.67
C ARG A 34 3.52 -11.42 6.30
N ALA A 35 4.70 -12.02 6.44
CA ALA A 35 4.88 -13.46 6.28
C ALA A 35 4.07 -14.24 7.34
N LEU A 36 3.56 -15.38 6.94
CA LEU A 36 2.73 -16.25 7.79
C LEU A 36 3.37 -17.63 7.90
N ASP A 37 3.52 -18.14 9.11
CA ASP A 37 4.21 -19.38 9.41
C ASP A 37 3.71 -20.58 8.61
N ILE A 38 2.39 -20.69 8.44
CA ILE A 38 1.78 -21.77 7.66
C ILE A 38 2.15 -21.70 6.17
N VAL A 39 2.34 -20.49 5.62
CA VAL A 39 2.76 -20.30 4.22
C VAL A 39 4.22 -20.66 4.05
N GLU A 40 5.08 -20.15 4.95
CA GLU A 40 6.51 -20.42 4.87
C GLU A 40 6.81 -21.91 5.05
N ARG A 41 6.14 -22.60 5.98
CA ARG A 41 6.26 -24.05 6.15
C ARG A 41 5.75 -24.79 4.90
N ALA A 42 4.61 -24.43 4.34
CA ALA A 42 4.11 -25.06 3.11
C ALA A 42 5.10 -24.91 1.94
N ILE A 43 5.72 -23.74 1.80
CA ILE A 43 6.77 -23.53 0.78
C ILE A 43 7.99 -24.43 1.09
N GLN A 44 8.47 -24.45 2.33
CA GLN A 44 9.68 -25.17 2.71
C GLN A 44 9.51 -26.69 2.66
N GLU A 45 8.38 -27.21 3.11
CA GLU A 45 8.16 -28.65 3.32
C GLU A 45 7.51 -29.35 2.13
N GLU A 46 6.64 -28.64 1.37
CA GLU A 46 5.85 -29.23 0.31
C GLU A 46 6.28 -28.78 -1.10
N VAL A 47 6.70 -27.54 -1.26
CA VAL A 47 7.02 -26.97 -2.58
C VAL A 47 8.51 -27.17 -2.92
N LEU A 48 9.42 -26.72 -2.05
CA LEU A 48 10.86 -26.75 -2.32
C LEU A 48 11.44 -28.15 -2.55
N PRO A 49 11.03 -29.21 -1.84
CA PRO A 49 11.56 -30.57 -2.10
C PRO A 49 11.23 -31.09 -3.51
N LEU A 50 10.18 -30.57 -4.14
CA LEU A 50 9.75 -30.96 -5.48
C LEU A 50 9.98 -29.89 -6.54
N TYR A 51 10.67 -28.79 -6.16
CA TYR A 51 10.88 -27.65 -7.04
C TYR A 51 11.71 -28.01 -8.28
N ALA A 52 11.20 -27.63 -9.43
CA ALA A 52 11.88 -27.65 -10.71
C ALA A 52 11.36 -26.54 -11.62
N ASN A 53 11.99 -26.34 -12.77
CA ASN A 53 11.45 -25.43 -13.77
C ASN A 53 10.12 -25.97 -14.33
N THR A 54 9.23 -25.04 -14.71
CA THR A 54 7.99 -25.33 -15.44
C THR A 54 8.28 -25.65 -16.92
N HIS A 55 7.26 -25.85 -17.75
CA HIS A 55 7.34 -26.21 -19.17
C HIS A 55 7.85 -27.64 -19.47
N THR A 56 7.91 -28.49 -18.45
CA THR A 56 8.14 -29.94 -18.62
C THR A 56 7.18 -30.73 -17.75
N GLU A 57 6.52 -31.71 -18.34
CA GLU A 57 5.57 -32.59 -17.65
C GLU A 57 6.04 -34.06 -17.59
N THR A 58 7.19 -34.33 -18.22
CA THR A 58 7.75 -35.68 -18.28
C THR A 58 8.44 -36.07 -16.97
N SER A 59 9.19 -35.15 -16.34
CA SER A 59 9.78 -35.39 -15.03
C SER A 59 8.75 -35.15 -13.92
N TYR A 60 8.87 -35.93 -12.84
CA TYR A 60 7.97 -35.81 -11.69
C TYR A 60 7.98 -34.40 -11.08
N THR A 61 9.17 -33.85 -10.84
CA THR A 61 9.35 -32.51 -10.26
C THR A 61 8.81 -31.41 -11.16
N GLY A 62 9.11 -31.42 -12.46
CA GLY A 62 8.57 -30.44 -13.39
C GLY A 62 7.04 -30.48 -13.49
N LYS A 63 6.46 -31.70 -13.52
CA LYS A 63 5.01 -31.91 -13.51
C LYS A 63 4.36 -31.37 -12.21
N MET A 64 4.96 -31.64 -11.06
CA MET A 64 4.41 -31.17 -9.77
C MET A 64 4.51 -29.66 -9.65
N THR A 65 5.64 -29.06 -10.01
CA THR A 65 5.82 -27.61 -10.01
C THR A 65 4.83 -26.90 -10.94
N THR A 66 4.64 -27.43 -12.16
CA THR A 66 3.63 -26.91 -13.11
C THR A 66 2.23 -26.99 -12.52
N ARG A 67 1.86 -28.11 -11.91
CA ARG A 67 0.53 -28.29 -11.27
C ARG A 67 0.32 -27.33 -10.11
N LEU A 68 1.30 -27.14 -9.24
CA LEU A 68 1.21 -26.20 -8.10
C LEU A 68 1.02 -24.76 -8.60
N ARG A 69 1.74 -24.37 -9.65
CA ARG A 69 1.59 -23.06 -10.25
C ARG A 69 0.22 -22.85 -10.89
N GLU A 70 -0.28 -23.83 -11.64
CA GLU A 70 -1.64 -23.76 -12.23
C GLU A 70 -2.73 -23.77 -11.14
N ALA A 71 -2.55 -24.54 -10.06
CA ALA A 71 -3.44 -24.48 -8.90
C ALA A 71 -3.44 -23.10 -8.21
N ALA A 72 -2.31 -22.42 -8.19
CA ALA A 72 -2.21 -21.04 -7.71
C ALA A 72 -2.98 -20.07 -8.62
N ARG A 73 -2.87 -20.22 -9.94
CA ARG A 73 -3.65 -19.46 -10.93
C ARG A 73 -5.14 -19.66 -10.75
N GLN A 74 -5.56 -20.90 -10.59
CA GLN A 74 -6.94 -21.25 -10.34
C GLN A 74 -7.46 -20.66 -9.02
N ALA A 75 -6.66 -20.68 -7.95
CA ALA A 75 -7.01 -20.06 -6.67
C ALA A 75 -7.27 -18.56 -6.79
N VAL A 76 -6.47 -17.85 -7.61
CA VAL A 76 -6.71 -16.44 -7.91
C VAL A 76 -8.01 -16.27 -8.69
N ALA A 77 -8.21 -17.03 -9.79
CA ALA A 77 -9.41 -16.94 -10.63
C ALA A 77 -10.69 -17.14 -9.79
N GLU A 78 -10.74 -18.21 -8.99
CA GLU A 78 -11.88 -18.49 -8.10
C GLU A 78 -12.14 -17.36 -7.10
N SER A 79 -11.08 -16.81 -6.50
CA SER A 79 -11.21 -15.77 -5.47
C SER A 79 -11.69 -14.43 -6.00
N VAL A 80 -11.57 -14.19 -7.31
CA VAL A 80 -12.02 -12.95 -7.95
C VAL A 80 -13.24 -13.17 -8.85
N GLY A 81 -13.82 -14.36 -8.89
CA GLY A 81 -14.98 -14.67 -9.74
C GLY A 81 -14.67 -14.59 -11.24
N ALA A 82 -13.45 -14.96 -11.65
CA ALA A 82 -13.02 -14.99 -13.04
C ALA A 82 -13.31 -16.35 -13.65
N GLY A 83 -14.24 -16.42 -14.60
CA GLY A 83 -14.53 -17.61 -15.39
C GLY A 83 -13.53 -17.84 -16.54
N ASP A 84 -13.86 -18.78 -17.42
CA ASP A 84 -13.01 -19.18 -18.56
C ASP A 84 -12.77 -18.05 -19.57
N GLU A 85 -13.61 -17.02 -19.56
CA GLU A 85 -13.49 -15.82 -20.40
C GLU A 85 -12.37 -14.88 -19.95
N TYR A 86 -11.78 -15.10 -18.78
CA TYR A 86 -10.67 -14.32 -18.25
C TYR A 86 -9.35 -15.07 -18.32
N ALA A 87 -8.28 -14.30 -18.42
CA ALA A 87 -6.90 -14.76 -18.27
C ALA A 87 -6.34 -14.22 -16.95
N VAL A 88 -5.70 -15.08 -16.16
CA VAL A 88 -4.95 -14.71 -14.96
C VAL A 88 -3.47 -14.76 -15.29
N ILE A 89 -2.80 -13.62 -15.32
CA ILE A 89 -1.42 -13.46 -15.74
C ILE A 89 -0.57 -13.04 -14.54
N PHE A 90 0.44 -13.83 -14.21
CA PHE A 90 1.43 -13.42 -13.22
C PHE A 90 2.40 -12.41 -13.85
N ALA A 91 2.57 -11.26 -13.17
CA ALA A 91 3.29 -10.12 -13.71
C ALA A 91 4.24 -9.55 -12.66
N GLY A 92 5.50 -9.73 -12.81
CA GLY A 92 6.56 -9.05 -12.05
C GLY A 92 6.22 -8.67 -10.61
N ALA A 93 6.55 -7.44 -10.21
CA ALA A 93 6.34 -6.93 -8.85
C ALA A 93 5.03 -6.14 -8.73
N GLY A 94 4.02 -6.74 -8.12
CA GLY A 94 2.77 -6.08 -7.73
C GLY A 94 1.94 -5.53 -8.90
N ALA A 95 0.97 -4.69 -8.56
CA ALA A 95 0.03 -4.09 -9.51
C ALA A 95 0.72 -3.22 -10.58
N THR A 96 1.84 -2.56 -10.28
CA THR A 96 2.57 -1.73 -11.25
C THR A 96 2.95 -2.51 -12.50
N ALA A 97 3.51 -3.72 -12.33
CA ALA A 97 3.86 -4.57 -13.46
C ALA A 97 2.62 -5.11 -14.19
N ALA A 98 1.52 -5.32 -13.47
CA ALA A 98 0.25 -5.73 -14.05
C ALA A 98 -0.37 -4.61 -14.91
N ILE A 99 -0.31 -3.36 -14.47
CA ILE A 99 -0.80 -2.19 -15.21
C ILE A 99 0.04 -1.97 -16.48
N ASP A 100 1.37 -1.97 -16.37
CA ASP A 100 2.26 -1.85 -17.56
C ASP A 100 1.96 -2.96 -18.58
N ARG A 101 1.75 -4.20 -18.11
CA ARG A 101 1.36 -5.32 -18.97
C ARG A 101 0.02 -5.08 -19.66
N CYS A 102 -0.97 -4.59 -18.92
CA CYS A 102 -2.29 -4.23 -19.47
C CYS A 102 -2.17 -3.16 -20.57
N CYS A 103 -1.39 -2.10 -20.34
CA CYS A 103 -1.15 -1.07 -21.35
C CYS A 103 -0.57 -1.64 -22.64
N ARG A 104 0.35 -2.61 -22.55
CA ARG A 104 0.96 -3.28 -23.71
C ARG A 104 -0.02 -4.22 -24.42
N ILE A 105 -0.83 -4.97 -23.67
CA ILE A 105 -1.87 -5.84 -24.23
C ILE A 105 -2.94 -5.01 -24.97
N LEU A 106 -3.30 -3.85 -24.44
CA LEU A 106 -4.25 -2.91 -25.06
C LEU A 106 -3.62 -2.07 -26.19
N GLU A 107 -2.30 -2.23 -26.44
CA GLU A 107 -1.54 -1.52 -27.47
C GLU A 107 -1.59 0.00 -27.31
N LEU A 108 -1.42 0.49 -26.07
CA LEU A 108 -1.48 1.91 -25.72
C LEU A 108 -0.11 2.57 -25.58
N THR A 109 0.98 1.82 -25.66
CA THR A 109 2.34 2.36 -25.53
C THR A 109 2.81 3.06 -26.81
N HIS A 110 3.82 3.92 -26.68
CA HIS A 110 4.39 4.67 -27.79
C HIS A 110 4.78 3.76 -28.97
N GLY A 111 4.43 4.19 -30.17
CA GLY A 111 4.65 3.46 -31.42
C GLY A 111 3.59 2.41 -31.78
N GLN A 112 2.70 2.06 -30.85
CA GLN A 112 1.59 1.15 -31.12
C GLN A 112 0.33 1.91 -31.56
N VAL A 113 0.15 3.15 -31.09
CA VAL A 113 -1.04 3.99 -31.34
C VAL A 113 -1.01 4.66 -32.72
N ALA A 114 0.16 4.85 -33.34
CA ALA A 114 0.33 5.58 -34.60
C ALA A 114 -0.50 5.05 -35.80
N ALA A 115 -1.04 3.84 -35.70
CA ALA A 115 -1.89 3.22 -36.71
C ALA A 115 -3.41 3.46 -36.48
N LYS A 116 -3.80 4.14 -35.38
CA LYS A 116 -5.21 4.34 -35.01
C LYS A 116 -5.73 5.68 -35.53
N ALA A 117 -6.98 5.70 -35.97
CA ALA A 117 -7.61 6.90 -36.54
C ALA A 117 -7.78 8.06 -35.52
N ALA A 118 -7.92 7.73 -34.24
CA ALA A 118 -7.99 8.69 -33.14
C ALA A 118 -7.21 8.19 -31.93
N LYS A 119 -6.58 9.12 -31.20
CA LYS A 119 -5.82 8.83 -29.98
C LYS A 119 -6.73 8.21 -28.90
N PRO A 120 -6.35 7.11 -28.25
CA PRO A 120 -7.12 6.56 -27.13
C PRO A 120 -7.26 7.55 -25.98
N VAL A 121 -8.31 7.40 -25.16
CA VAL A 121 -8.50 8.19 -23.94
C VAL A 121 -8.55 7.28 -22.72
N VAL A 122 -7.86 7.69 -21.65
CA VAL A 122 -7.87 7.02 -20.35
C VAL A 122 -8.42 7.98 -19.30
N PHE A 123 -9.45 7.54 -18.59
CA PHE A 123 -10.03 8.25 -17.46
C PHE A 123 -9.43 7.64 -16.19
N VAL A 124 -8.85 8.49 -15.33
CA VAL A 124 -8.31 8.06 -14.03
C VAL A 124 -9.06 8.72 -12.89
N GLY A 125 -9.13 8.04 -11.76
CA GLY A 125 -9.84 8.52 -10.59
C GLY A 125 -9.11 9.63 -9.83
N PRO A 126 -9.73 10.18 -8.79
CA PRO A 126 -9.15 11.28 -8.03
C PRO A 126 -8.03 10.82 -7.08
N TYR A 127 -8.10 9.61 -6.54
CA TYR A 127 -7.18 9.10 -5.50
C TYR A 127 -6.29 7.95 -5.97
N GLU A 128 -5.82 8.02 -7.21
CA GLU A 128 -4.98 6.99 -7.79
C GLU A 128 -3.60 6.93 -7.11
N HIS A 129 -3.15 5.70 -6.86
CA HIS A 129 -1.75 5.46 -6.55
C HIS A 129 -0.89 5.79 -7.79
N HIS A 130 0.34 6.25 -7.60
CA HIS A 130 1.25 6.57 -8.71
C HIS A 130 1.35 5.46 -9.76
N SER A 131 1.21 4.19 -9.38
CA SER A 131 1.22 3.07 -10.32
C SER A 131 0.04 3.10 -11.30
N ASN A 132 -1.16 3.52 -10.84
CA ASN A 132 -2.34 3.66 -11.70
C ASN A 132 -2.54 5.09 -12.22
N ASP A 133 -1.52 5.92 -12.15
CA ASP A 133 -1.49 7.27 -12.70
C ASP A 133 -0.31 7.42 -13.68
N LEU A 134 0.93 7.21 -13.22
CA LEU A 134 2.12 7.48 -14.02
C LEU A 134 2.24 6.55 -15.24
N VAL A 135 1.88 5.27 -15.10
CA VAL A 135 1.93 4.32 -16.23
C VAL A 135 1.06 4.79 -17.39
N TRP A 136 -0.13 5.33 -17.11
CA TRP A 136 -1.02 5.88 -18.14
C TRP A 136 -0.49 7.19 -18.73
N ARG A 137 0.18 8.05 -17.92
CA ARG A 137 0.81 9.29 -18.42
C ARG A 137 1.93 9.01 -19.42
N GLU A 138 2.63 7.89 -19.24
CA GLU A 138 3.71 7.43 -20.13
C GLU A 138 3.19 6.66 -21.35
N CYS A 139 1.88 6.44 -21.45
CA CYS A 139 1.25 5.89 -22.65
C CYS A 139 0.94 6.98 -23.68
N ASP A 140 0.73 6.60 -24.93
CA ASP A 140 0.30 7.52 -26.00
C ASP A 140 -1.23 7.67 -26.00
N VAL A 141 -1.74 8.30 -24.94
CA VAL A 141 -3.19 8.47 -24.70
C VAL A 141 -3.50 9.90 -24.26
N ASP A 142 -4.75 10.32 -24.42
CA ASP A 142 -5.26 11.49 -23.72
C ASP A 142 -5.69 11.06 -22.33
N LEU A 143 -5.18 11.72 -21.28
CA LEU A 143 -5.48 11.39 -19.88
C LEU A 143 -6.46 12.40 -19.31
N VAL A 144 -7.59 11.93 -18.82
CA VAL A 144 -8.65 12.72 -18.18
C VAL A 144 -8.77 12.30 -16.72
N ARG A 145 -8.56 13.25 -15.80
CA ARG A 145 -8.75 12.99 -14.37
C ARG A 145 -10.15 13.37 -13.94
N ILE A 146 -10.84 12.44 -13.30
CA ILE A 146 -12.17 12.66 -12.73
C ILE A 146 -12.01 13.18 -11.29
N PRO A 147 -12.70 14.28 -10.93
CA PRO A 147 -12.58 14.86 -9.60
C PRO A 147 -13.37 14.07 -8.54
N LEU A 148 -13.25 14.51 -7.29
CA LEU A 148 -14.14 14.11 -6.20
C LEU A 148 -15.46 14.89 -6.28
N ASP A 149 -16.52 14.25 -5.82
CA ASP A 149 -17.78 14.94 -5.48
C ASP A 149 -17.69 15.62 -4.11
N SER A 150 -18.76 16.28 -3.69
CA SER A 150 -18.86 16.95 -2.38
C SER A 150 -18.77 16.01 -1.17
N ASN A 151 -18.94 14.71 -1.37
CA ASN A 151 -18.86 13.68 -0.34
C ASN A 151 -17.47 13.02 -0.26
N GLY A 152 -16.53 13.44 -1.11
CA GLY A 152 -15.18 12.86 -1.20
C GLY A 152 -15.13 11.51 -1.92
N LEU A 153 -16.10 11.24 -2.78
CA LEU A 153 -16.17 10.07 -3.67
C LEU A 153 -15.87 10.47 -5.11
N VAL A 154 -15.69 9.50 -5.98
CA VAL A 154 -15.57 9.74 -7.42
C VAL A 154 -16.84 10.42 -7.95
N ASP A 155 -16.70 11.55 -8.64
CA ASP A 155 -17.84 12.25 -9.26
C ASP A 155 -18.30 11.50 -10.51
N LEU A 156 -19.36 10.68 -10.34
CA LEU A 156 -19.95 9.90 -11.42
C LEU A 156 -20.64 10.77 -12.48
N MET A 157 -21.13 11.96 -12.12
CA MET A 157 -21.73 12.87 -13.09
C MET A 157 -20.67 13.45 -14.03
N VAL A 158 -19.53 13.85 -13.47
CA VAL A 158 -18.40 14.31 -14.28
C VAL A 158 -17.84 13.18 -15.12
N LEU A 159 -17.72 11.96 -14.58
CA LEU A 159 -17.30 10.79 -15.36
C LEU A 159 -18.21 10.57 -16.56
N GLU A 160 -19.53 10.61 -16.38
CA GLU A 160 -20.50 10.44 -17.46
C GLU A 160 -20.36 11.53 -18.53
N GLN A 161 -20.25 12.79 -18.12
CA GLN A 161 -20.04 13.91 -19.03
C GLN A 161 -18.77 13.75 -19.86
N GLN A 162 -17.68 13.31 -19.22
CA GLN A 162 -16.41 13.10 -19.91
C GLN A 162 -16.45 11.89 -20.85
N LEU A 163 -17.11 10.80 -20.48
CA LEU A 163 -17.32 9.66 -21.37
C LEU A 163 -18.16 10.05 -22.60
N GLN A 164 -19.19 10.85 -22.41
CA GLN A 164 -20.02 11.39 -23.49
C GLN A 164 -19.22 12.33 -24.42
N ALA A 165 -18.41 13.22 -23.84
CA ALA A 165 -17.57 14.14 -24.61
C ALA A 165 -16.51 13.43 -25.48
N HIS A 166 -16.14 12.21 -25.11
CA HIS A 166 -15.19 11.37 -25.84
C HIS A 166 -15.85 10.17 -26.53
N SER A 167 -17.16 10.25 -26.81
CA SER A 167 -17.94 9.15 -27.43
C SER A 167 -17.34 8.67 -28.75
N GLU A 168 -16.77 9.59 -29.55
CA GLU A 168 -16.14 9.28 -30.84
C GLU A 168 -14.79 8.55 -30.74
N ARG A 169 -14.24 8.41 -29.56
CA ARG A 169 -12.99 7.68 -29.37
C ARG A 169 -13.25 6.17 -29.43
N GLU A 170 -12.51 5.47 -30.28
CA GLU A 170 -12.62 4.02 -30.43
C GLU A 170 -12.20 3.28 -29.16
N ILE A 171 -11.12 3.75 -28.50
CA ILE A 171 -10.60 3.15 -27.29
C ILE A 171 -10.76 4.14 -26.12
N LYS A 172 -11.56 3.73 -25.17
CA LYS A 172 -11.80 4.41 -23.89
C LYS A 172 -11.49 3.44 -22.77
N VAL A 173 -10.66 3.84 -21.81
CA VAL A 173 -10.32 3.02 -20.64
C VAL A 173 -10.65 3.82 -19.39
N VAL A 174 -11.46 3.27 -18.51
CA VAL A 174 -11.76 3.81 -17.18
C VAL A 174 -10.91 3.04 -16.18
N ALA A 175 -9.80 3.63 -15.72
CA ALA A 175 -8.77 3.00 -14.91
C ALA A 175 -8.76 3.61 -13.49
N PHE A 176 -9.51 3.04 -12.57
CA PHE A 176 -9.71 3.58 -11.23
C PHE A 176 -9.20 2.64 -10.15
N SER A 177 -8.79 3.21 -9.02
CA SER A 177 -8.55 2.44 -7.80
C SER A 177 -9.86 1.99 -7.17
N ALA A 178 -9.98 0.71 -6.83
CA ALA A 178 -11.16 0.18 -6.14
C ALA A 178 -11.26 0.69 -4.69
N ALA A 179 -10.13 1.10 -4.11
CA ALA A 179 -10.08 1.87 -2.87
C ALA A 179 -8.86 2.77 -2.81
N SER A 180 -8.99 3.90 -2.14
CA SER A 180 -7.85 4.77 -1.82
C SER A 180 -6.87 4.09 -0.88
N ASN A 181 -5.60 4.05 -1.25
CA ASN A 181 -4.52 3.61 -0.37
C ASN A 181 -4.16 4.65 0.71
N VAL A 182 -4.76 5.82 0.68
CA VAL A 182 -4.56 6.92 1.64
C VAL A 182 -5.66 6.94 2.69
N THR A 183 -6.91 7.07 2.25
CA THR A 183 -8.06 7.26 3.14
C THR A 183 -8.86 5.98 3.38
N GLY A 184 -8.59 4.93 2.62
CA GLY A 184 -9.39 3.70 2.65
C GLY A 184 -10.73 3.81 1.93
N THR A 185 -11.11 4.99 1.42
CA THR A 185 -12.38 5.23 0.72
C THR A 185 -12.58 4.22 -0.41
N LEU A 186 -13.72 3.54 -0.42
CA LEU A 186 -14.09 2.56 -1.44
C LEU A 186 -14.75 3.24 -2.65
N SER A 187 -14.36 2.84 -3.85
CA SER A 187 -15.00 3.27 -5.09
C SER A 187 -16.30 2.47 -5.35
N PRO A 188 -17.32 3.08 -5.95
CA PRO A 188 -18.53 2.39 -6.41
C PRO A 188 -18.27 1.61 -7.72
N VAL A 189 -17.44 0.53 -7.63
CA VAL A 189 -16.86 -0.20 -8.77
C VAL A 189 -17.92 -0.63 -9.79
N ALA A 190 -19.02 -1.25 -9.34
CA ALA A 190 -20.07 -1.73 -10.23
C ALA A 190 -20.74 -0.59 -11.02
N GLN A 191 -20.96 0.57 -10.36
CA GLN A 191 -21.57 1.74 -11.03
C GLN A 191 -20.62 2.34 -12.05
N ILE A 192 -19.33 2.44 -11.72
CA ILE A 192 -18.29 2.93 -12.63
C ILE A 192 -18.15 1.99 -13.84
N ALA A 193 -18.12 0.68 -13.62
CA ALA A 193 -18.03 -0.32 -14.69
C ALA A 193 -19.22 -0.25 -15.64
N LYS A 194 -20.44 -0.21 -15.10
CA LYS A 194 -21.65 -0.05 -15.89
C LYS A 194 -21.62 1.23 -16.72
N LEU A 195 -21.20 2.34 -16.13
CA LEU A 195 -21.09 3.61 -16.82
C LEU A 195 -20.03 3.57 -17.94
N ALA A 196 -18.88 2.96 -17.69
CA ALA A 196 -17.85 2.76 -18.69
C ALA A 196 -18.39 2.00 -19.92
N HIS A 197 -19.07 0.87 -19.70
CA HIS A 197 -19.61 0.02 -20.77
C HIS A 197 -20.74 0.70 -21.53
N GLN A 198 -21.58 1.46 -20.85
CA GLN A 198 -22.67 2.24 -21.46
C GLN A 198 -22.17 3.18 -22.57
N TYR A 199 -20.92 3.66 -22.44
CA TYR A 199 -20.25 4.49 -23.43
C TYR A 199 -19.18 3.75 -24.25
N GLY A 200 -19.18 2.40 -24.23
CA GLY A 200 -18.26 1.55 -24.98
C GLY A 200 -16.81 1.64 -24.51
N GLY A 201 -16.59 1.99 -23.25
CA GLY A 201 -15.29 1.97 -22.59
C GLY A 201 -14.98 0.64 -21.91
N LEU A 202 -13.72 0.45 -21.53
CA LEU A 202 -13.25 -0.69 -20.73
C LEU A 202 -13.20 -0.29 -19.25
N ALA A 203 -13.72 -1.16 -18.38
CA ALA A 203 -13.72 -0.97 -16.93
C ALA A 203 -12.51 -1.70 -16.31
N VAL A 204 -11.53 -0.93 -15.83
CA VAL A 204 -10.23 -1.45 -15.35
C VAL A 204 -9.97 -0.93 -13.95
N PHE A 205 -9.62 -1.81 -13.00
CA PHE A 205 -9.50 -1.41 -11.60
C PHE A 205 -8.21 -1.86 -10.93
N ASP A 206 -7.60 -0.93 -10.17
CA ASP A 206 -6.50 -1.25 -9.24
C ASP A 206 -7.06 -1.70 -7.89
N TYR A 207 -6.91 -2.99 -7.60
CA TYR A 207 -7.26 -3.61 -6.33
C TYR A 207 -6.07 -3.81 -5.38
N ALA A 208 -4.95 -3.12 -5.61
CA ALA A 208 -3.75 -3.31 -4.78
C ALA A 208 -4.01 -2.98 -3.30
N ALA A 209 -4.78 -1.95 -2.99
CA ALA A 209 -5.10 -1.57 -1.61
C ALA A 209 -6.25 -2.38 -1.03
N SER A 210 -7.28 -2.67 -1.81
CA SER A 210 -8.52 -3.31 -1.35
C SER A 210 -8.55 -4.82 -1.52
N GLY A 211 -7.74 -5.37 -2.42
CA GLY A 211 -7.77 -6.80 -2.75
C GLY A 211 -7.68 -7.76 -1.55
N PRO A 212 -6.91 -7.47 -0.48
CA PRO A 212 -6.91 -8.31 0.72
C PRO A 212 -8.24 -8.33 1.49
N TYR A 213 -9.10 -7.31 1.33
CA TYR A 213 -10.19 -7.02 2.27
C TYR A 213 -11.59 -7.16 1.68
N VAL A 214 -11.79 -6.89 0.39
CA VAL A 214 -13.12 -6.85 -0.23
C VAL A 214 -13.40 -8.05 -1.13
N ALA A 215 -14.67 -8.34 -1.35
CA ALA A 215 -15.09 -9.24 -2.41
C ALA A 215 -14.76 -8.65 -3.78
N ILE A 216 -14.31 -9.49 -4.71
CA ILE A 216 -14.05 -9.12 -6.10
C ILE A 216 -14.90 -10.04 -6.97
N ASN A 217 -15.63 -9.46 -7.92
CA ASN A 217 -16.45 -10.20 -8.87
C ASN A 217 -16.18 -9.72 -10.30
N MET A 218 -15.32 -10.43 -11.02
CA MET A 218 -14.98 -10.10 -12.41
C MET A 218 -16.18 -10.16 -13.34
N ALA A 219 -17.08 -11.14 -13.13
CA ALA A 219 -18.25 -11.36 -13.99
C ALA A 219 -19.37 -10.32 -13.80
N GLY A 220 -19.33 -9.55 -12.69
CA GLY A 220 -20.39 -8.62 -12.33
C GLY A 220 -21.69 -9.30 -11.91
N SER A 221 -22.78 -8.53 -11.89
CA SER A 221 -24.13 -9.01 -11.55
C SER A 221 -24.98 -9.41 -12.77
N GLY A 222 -24.43 -9.31 -13.97
CA GLY A 222 -25.16 -9.49 -15.22
C GLY A 222 -25.87 -8.22 -15.72
N GLN A 223 -25.62 -7.07 -15.11
CA GLN A 223 -26.17 -5.76 -15.49
C GLN A 223 -25.16 -4.88 -16.25
N ASP A 224 -24.28 -5.50 -17.03
CA ASP A 224 -23.19 -4.85 -17.75
C ASP A 224 -22.18 -4.14 -16.84
N ASP A 225 -21.97 -4.72 -15.66
CA ASP A 225 -21.07 -4.23 -14.60
C ASP A 225 -19.86 -5.16 -14.38
N HIS A 226 -19.55 -5.99 -15.36
CA HIS A 226 -18.36 -6.84 -15.36
C HIS A 226 -17.09 -6.00 -15.41
N LEU A 227 -15.95 -6.57 -15.01
CA LEU A 227 -14.66 -5.89 -15.05
C LEU A 227 -13.84 -6.43 -16.23
N ASP A 228 -13.26 -5.54 -17.03
CA ASP A 228 -12.42 -5.96 -18.17
C ASP A 228 -11.00 -6.32 -17.72
N ALA A 229 -10.47 -5.62 -16.72
CA ALA A 229 -9.21 -6.01 -16.08
C ALA A 229 -9.14 -5.54 -14.63
N ILE A 230 -8.37 -6.27 -13.83
CA ILE A 230 -7.97 -5.84 -12.49
C ILE A 230 -6.49 -6.09 -12.25
N PHE A 231 -5.92 -5.24 -11.40
CA PHE A 231 -4.52 -5.29 -10.98
C PHE A 231 -4.44 -5.61 -9.49
N LEU A 232 -3.59 -6.57 -9.13
CA LEU A 232 -3.49 -7.07 -7.77
C LEU A 232 -2.03 -7.11 -7.31
N SER A 233 -1.84 -6.82 -6.03
CA SER A 233 -0.57 -6.91 -5.33
C SER A 233 -0.66 -7.95 -4.22
N PRO A 234 -0.53 -9.26 -4.51
CA PRO A 234 -0.69 -10.29 -3.49
C PRO A 234 0.31 -10.18 -2.33
N HIS A 235 1.45 -9.49 -2.52
CA HIS A 235 2.39 -9.19 -1.44
C HIS A 235 1.77 -8.33 -0.30
N LYS A 236 0.63 -7.70 -0.53
CA LYS A 236 -0.11 -6.95 0.51
C LYS A 236 -1.08 -7.82 1.32
N PHE A 237 -1.35 -9.03 0.86
CA PHE A 237 -2.12 -10.01 1.63
C PHE A 237 -1.27 -10.59 2.76
N VAL A 238 -1.91 -11.05 3.82
CA VAL A 238 -1.21 -11.82 4.85
C VAL A 238 -0.69 -13.14 4.25
N GLY A 239 0.56 -13.48 4.52
CA GLY A 239 1.27 -14.59 3.90
C GLY A 239 1.76 -14.33 2.47
N GLY A 240 1.57 -13.10 1.96
CA GLY A 240 1.88 -12.72 0.57
C GLY A 240 3.27 -12.13 0.27
N PRO A 241 4.10 -11.67 1.23
CA PRO A 241 5.42 -11.13 0.90
C PRO A 241 6.24 -12.05 0.00
N GLY A 242 6.83 -11.49 -1.07
CA GLY A 242 7.57 -12.25 -2.10
C GLY A 242 6.71 -12.81 -3.24
N SER A 243 5.39 -12.60 -3.22
CA SER A 243 4.51 -13.03 -4.32
C SER A 243 4.64 -12.18 -5.58
N SER A 244 4.31 -12.78 -6.72
CA SER A 244 4.16 -12.07 -7.99
C SER A 244 2.96 -11.13 -7.98
N GLY A 245 3.02 -10.05 -8.77
CA GLY A 245 1.84 -9.27 -9.13
C GLY A 245 0.89 -10.08 -10.01
N VAL A 246 -0.36 -9.68 -10.07
CA VAL A 246 -1.37 -10.38 -10.87
C VAL A 246 -2.19 -9.39 -11.70
N LEU A 247 -2.31 -9.71 -12.99
CA LEU A 247 -3.29 -9.13 -13.91
C LEU A 247 -4.38 -10.18 -14.16
N VAL A 248 -5.64 -9.84 -13.90
CA VAL A 248 -6.77 -10.61 -14.40
C VAL A 248 -7.45 -9.80 -15.49
N ILE A 249 -7.58 -10.35 -16.69
CA ILE A 249 -8.04 -9.60 -17.86
C ILE A 249 -8.97 -10.45 -18.71
N ARG A 250 -10.03 -9.85 -19.23
CA ARG A 250 -10.97 -10.51 -20.15
C ARG A 250 -10.29 -10.83 -21.47
N LYS A 251 -10.32 -12.10 -21.90
CA LYS A 251 -9.63 -12.57 -23.11
C LYS A 251 -10.08 -11.81 -24.36
N ALA A 252 -11.33 -11.36 -24.41
CA ALA A 252 -11.88 -10.61 -25.53
C ALA A 252 -11.17 -9.28 -25.80
N VAL A 253 -10.54 -8.67 -24.78
CA VAL A 253 -9.79 -7.42 -24.94
C VAL A 253 -8.30 -7.65 -25.28
N CYS A 254 -7.80 -8.88 -25.20
CA CYS A 254 -6.43 -9.25 -25.52
C CYS A 254 -6.25 -9.45 -27.04
N ARG A 255 -6.27 -8.37 -27.80
CA ARG A 255 -6.20 -8.42 -29.29
C ARG A 255 -4.76 -8.43 -29.82
N ASN A 256 -3.77 -8.20 -28.97
CA ASN A 256 -2.37 -8.17 -29.36
C ASN A 256 -1.89 -9.51 -29.92
N ALA A 257 -1.34 -9.51 -31.14
CA ALA A 257 -0.78 -10.70 -31.76
C ALA A 257 0.61 -11.05 -31.22
N LYS A 258 1.32 -10.05 -30.69
CA LYS A 258 2.66 -10.19 -30.09
C LYS A 258 2.54 -10.06 -28.57
N PRO A 259 3.29 -10.86 -27.80
CA PRO A 259 3.32 -10.72 -26.35
C PRO A 259 3.89 -9.35 -25.93
N SER A 260 3.53 -8.91 -24.74
CA SER A 260 4.10 -7.70 -24.11
C SER A 260 5.64 -7.79 -24.00
N ILE A 261 6.15 -8.98 -23.74
CA ILE A 261 7.59 -9.31 -23.70
C ILE A 261 7.78 -10.59 -24.52
N SER A 262 8.63 -10.50 -25.57
CA SER A 262 8.99 -11.67 -26.38
C SER A 262 10.11 -12.47 -25.71
N GLY A 263 9.96 -13.80 -25.65
CA GLY A 263 10.98 -14.65 -25.04
C GLY A 263 10.63 -16.14 -25.05
N GLY A 264 11.44 -16.93 -24.38
CA GLY A 264 11.17 -18.36 -24.17
C GLY A 264 9.81 -18.58 -23.51
N GLY A 265 9.14 -19.69 -23.79
CA GLY A 265 7.81 -20.02 -23.27
C GLY A 265 6.63 -19.40 -24.04
N THR A 266 6.84 -18.26 -24.74
CA THR A 266 5.78 -17.55 -25.47
C THR A 266 5.54 -18.05 -26.89
N VAL A 267 6.40 -18.92 -27.41
CA VAL A 267 6.40 -19.41 -28.79
C VAL A 267 6.00 -20.87 -28.86
N SER A 268 5.26 -21.23 -29.91
CA SER A 268 4.92 -22.62 -30.25
C SER A 268 5.97 -23.24 -31.17
N TYR A 269 6.62 -22.42 -31.98
CA TYR A 269 7.67 -22.87 -32.91
C TYR A 269 8.59 -21.72 -33.34
N VAL A 270 9.89 -22.01 -33.49
CA VAL A 270 10.89 -21.02 -33.92
C VAL A 270 11.82 -21.69 -34.96
N THR A 271 12.10 -20.96 -36.03
CA THR A 271 13.11 -21.29 -37.04
C THR A 271 14.18 -20.19 -37.11
N ALA A 272 15.17 -20.34 -37.95
CA ALA A 272 16.18 -19.31 -38.19
C ALA A 272 15.59 -17.99 -38.74
N SER A 273 14.44 -18.04 -39.41
CA SER A 273 13.85 -16.92 -40.14
C SER A 273 12.46 -16.51 -39.67
N HIS A 274 11.75 -17.35 -38.92
CA HIS A 274 10.41 -17.02 -38.42
C HIS A 274 10.09 -17.70 -37.10
N HIS A 275 9.07 -17.17 -36.41
CA HIS A 275 8.52 -17.75 -35.18
C HIS A 275 7.00 -17.61 -35.14
N ARG A 276 6.37 -18.43 -34.31
CA ARG A 276 4.93 -18.36 -34.05
C ARG A 276 4.68 -18.36 -32.56
N TYR A 277 3.92 -17.39 -32.07
CA TYR A 277 3.50 -17.31 -30.68
C TYR A 277 2.40 -18.32 -30.34
N VAL A 278 2.32 -18.71 -29.07
CA VAL A 278 1.24 -19.55 -28.55
C VAL A 278 -0.07 -18.76 -28.52
N GLN A 279 -1.21 -19.47 -28.67
CA GLN A 279 -2.55 -18.84 -28.66
C GLN A 279 -3.07 -18.57 -27.26
N ASN A 280 -2.69 -19.40 -26.28
CA ASN A 280 -3.09 -19.21 -24.90
C ASN A 280 -2.50 -17.89 -24.36
N VAL A 281 -3.38 -17.03 -23.84
CA VAL A 281 -3.04 -15.66 -23.43
C VAL A 281 -2.06 -15.66 -22.27
N GLU A 282 -2.30 -16.47 -21.24
CA GLU A 282 -1.46 -16.55 -20.05
C GLU A 282 -0.03 -16.95 -20.42
N ARG A 283 0.13 -18.02 -21.20
CA ARG A 283 1.45 -18.49 -21.65
C ARG A 283 2.12 -17.49 -22.58
N ARG A 284 1.37 -16.82 -23.44
CA ARG A 284 1.90 -15.81 -24.34
C ARG A 284 2.46 -14.61 -23.59
N GLU A 285 1.79 -14.21 -22.50
CA GLU A 285 2.16 -13.02 -21.73
C GLU A 285 3.18 -13.28 -20.60
N GLU A 286 3.53 -14.54 -20.33
CA GLU A 286 4.48 -14.92 -19.29
C GLU A 286 5.79 -15.44 -19.91
N ALA A 287 6.62 -14.51 -20.39
CA ALA A 287 7.89 -14.82 -21.04
C ALA A 287 8.98 -15.21 -20.03
N GLY A 288 9.81 -16.19 -20.42
CA GLY A 288 10.94 -16.68 -19.64
C GLY A 288 10.55 -17.65 -18.53
N THR A 289 11.48 -17.96 -17.64
CA THR A 289 11.19 -18.72 -16.43
C THR A 289 10.43 -17.82 -15.46
N PRO A 290 9.20 -18.17 -15.07
CA PRO A 290 8.39 -17.35 -14.19
C PRO A 290 8.94 -17.33 -12.74
N ASN A 291 8.46 -16.40 -11.92
CA ASN A 291 8.71 -16.40 -10.48
C ASN A 291 7.86 -17.49 -9.81
N ILE A 292 8.22 -18.75 -10.01
CA ILE A 292 7.43 -19.93 -9.64
C ILE A 292 6.98 -19.89 -8.18
N LEU A 293 7.92 -19.62 -7.26
CA LEU A 293 7.61 -19.55 -5.83
C LEU A 293 6.70 -18.36 -5.49
N GLY A 294 6.91 -17.23 -6.15
CA GLY A 294 6.07 -16.04 -5.99
C GLY A 294 4.65 -16.26 -6.52
N ASP A 295 4.49 -17.01 -7.61
CA ASP A 295 3.18 -17.35 -8.18
C ASP A 295 2.41 -18.32 -7.26
N ILE A 296 3.09 -19.35 -6.75
CA ILE A 296 2.51 -20.29 -5.77
C ILE A 296 2.12 -19.55 -4.48
N ARG A 297 2.98 -18.66 -3.99
CA ARG A 297 2.72 -17.83 -2.80
C ARG A 297 1.50 -16.93 -3.00
N ALA A 298 1.35 -16.33 -4.18
CA ALA A 298 0.14 -15.56 -4.51
C ALA A 298 -1.11 -16.42 -4.36
N GLY A 299 -1.13 -17.62 -4.94
CA GLY A 299 -2.25 -18.56 -4.79
C GLY A 299 -2.56 -18.94 -3.33
N LEU A 300 -1.51 -19.18 -2.52
CA LEU A 300 -1.68 -19.47 -1.08
C LEU A 300 -2.31 -18.28 -0.34
N ALA A 301 -1.88 -17.06 -0.62
CA ALA A 301 -2.45 -15.85 0.00
C ALA A 301 -3.95 -15.69 -0.34
N PHE A 302 -4.34 -15.95 -1.59
CA PHE A 302 -5.76 -15.94 -1.98
C PHE A 302 -6.56 -17.07 -1.33
N ARG A 303 -6.00 -18.28 -1.18
CA ARG A 303 -6.64 -19.37 -0.44
C ARG A 303 -6.85 -19.04 1.03
N ILE A 304 -5.93 -18.32 1.68
CA ILE A 304 -6.10 -17.84 3.06
C ILE A 304 -7.28 -16.87 3.12
N LYS A 305 -7.33 -15.86 2.25
CA LYS A 305 -8.45 -14.93 2.17
C LYS A 305 -9.78 -15.65 1.99
N ALA A 306 -9.85 -16.57 1.03
CA ALA A 306 -11.05 -17.37 0.76
C ALA A 306 -11.46 -18.23 1.97
N LYS A 307 -10.48 -18.78 2.72
CA LYS A 307 -10.74 -19.58 3.93
C LYS A 307 -11.28 -18.76 5.09
N VAL A 308 -10.87 -17.50 5.22
CA VAL A 308 -11.43 -16.55 6.21
C VAL A 308 -12.83 -16.15 5.81
N GLY A 309 -13.05 -15.90 4.53
CA GLY A 309 -14.31 -15.42 3.96
C GLY A 309 -14.38 -13.90 3.92
N THR A 310 -14.74 -13.35 2.77
CA THR A 310 -14.76 -11.88 2.54
C THR A 310 -15.81 -11.19 3.40
N GLU A 311 -16.97 -11.80 3.62
CA GLU A 311 -18.02 -11.24 4.49
C GLU A 311 -17.53 -11.05 5.93
N ALA A 312 -16.81 -12.02 6.48
CA ALA A 312 -16.23 -11.93 7.82
C ALA A 312 -15.12 -10.86 7.88
N ILE A 313 -14.33 -10.72 6.81
CA ILE A 313 -13.31 -9.68 6.70
C ILE A 313 -13.97 -8.30 6.67
N GLU A 314 -14.95 -8.09 5.79
CA GLU A 314 -15.64 -6.80 5.64
C GLU A 314 -16.38 -6.38 6.91
N LEU A 315 -17.00 -7.34 7.61
CA LEU A 315 -17.65 -7.06 8.90
C LEU A 315 -16.60 -6.56 9.92
N ARG A 316 -15.46 -7.27 10.00
CA ARG A 316 -14.39 -6.89 10.93
C ARG A 316 -13.75 -5.56 10.57
N GLU A 317 -13.54 -5.26 9.29
CA GLU A 317 -13.07 -3.94 8.83
C GLU A 317 -14.00 -2.81 9.30
N LYS A 318 -15.33 -2.99 9.18
CA LYS A 318 -16.32 -2.02 9.66
C LYS A 318 -16.23 -1.80 11.18
N GLU A 319 -16.07 -2.87 11.97
CA GLU A 319 -15.91 -2.77 13.42
C GLU A 319 -14.64 -1.97 13.79
N LEU A 320 -13.51 -2.27 13.13
CA LEU A 320 -12.23 -1.59 13.37
C LEU A 320 -12.30 -0.11 12.98
N VAL A 321 -12.98 0.20 11.86
CA VAL A 321 -13.24 1.59 11.45
C VAL A 321 -14.07 2.31 12.52
N ALA A 322 -15.15 1.70 12.98
CA ALA A 322 -16.02 2.31 13.99
C ALA A 322 -15.28 2.59 15.31
N MET A 323 -14.48 1.62 15.79
CA MET A 323 -13.67 1.78 17.01
C MET A 323 -12.70 2.97 16.92
N ALA A 324 -12.00 3.11 15.79
CA ALA A 324 -11.03 4.18 15.61
C ALA A 324 -11.70 5.54 15.42
N VAL A 325 -12.71 5.63 14.56
CA VAL A 325 -13.42 6.89 14.26
C VAL A 325 -14.12 7.42 15.49
N GLU A 326 -14.83 6.57 16.25
CA GLU A 326 -15.54 6.99 17.48
C GLU A 326 -14.63 7.71 18.49
N ARG A 327 -13.39 7.27 18.60
CA ARG A 327 -12.41 7.85 19.54
C ARG A 327 -11.68 9.04 18.93
N TRP A 328 -11.12 8.87 17.73
CA TRP A 328 -10.24 9.86 17.12
C TRP A 328 -10.94 11.14 16.66
N GLN A 329 -12.20 11.07 16.24
CA GLN A 329 -12.98 12.26 15.87
C GLN A 329 -13.23 13.23 17.04
N LYS A 330 -13.08 12.76 18.29
CA LYS A 330 -13.22 13.59 19.50
C LYS A 330 -11.95 14.37 19.85
N ILE A 331 -10.85 14.11 19.16
CA ILE A 331 -9.55 14.73 19.43
C ILE A 331 -9.39 15.94 18.53
N ALA A 332 -9.49 17.13 19.11
CA ALA A 332 -9.55 18.39 18.38
C ALA A 332 -8.33 18.65 17.46
N ASN A 333 -7.15 18.20 17.86
CA ASN A 333 -5.91 18.37 17.13
C ASN A 333 -5.48 17.17 16.27
N LEU A 334 -6.32 16.14 16.15
CA LEU A 334 -6.12 15.00 15.27
C LEU A 334 -6.99 15.15 14.02
N ARG A 335 -6.38 15.57 12.91
CA ARG A 335 -7.09 15.73 11.63
C ARG A 335 -7.04 14.44 10.84
N LEU A 336 -8.12 13.69 10.83
CA LEU A 336 -8.32 12.54 9.93
C LEU A 336 -8.51 13.05 8.49
N LEU A 337 -7.87 12.39 7.53
CA LEU A 337 -7.97 12.76 6.11
C LEU A 337 -9.02 11.94 5.39
N GLY A 338 -9.72 12.59 4.45
CA GLY A 338 -10.81 12.01 3.67
C GLY A 338 -12.16 12.02 4.39
N SER A 339 -13.22 11.63 3.67
CA SER A 339 -14.57 11.54 4.21
C SER A 339 -14.69 10.39 5.21
N LEU A 340 -15.25 10.64 6.38
CA LEU A 340 -15.54 9.61 7.39
C LEU A 340 -16.90 8.94 7.16
N ASP A 341 -17.79 9.58 6.41
CA ASP A 341 -19.12 9.07 6.09
C ASP A 341 -19.12 8.13 4.88
N ALA A 342 -18.07 8.19 4.06
CA ALA A 342 -17.91 7.32 2.90
C ALA A 342 -17.60 5.87 3.32
N PRO A 343 -18.09 4.87 2.57
CA PRO A 343 -17.66 3.48 2.76
C PRO A 343 -16.13 3.38 2.67
N ARG A 344 -15.51 2.71 3.66
CA ARG A 344 -14.05 2.69 3.75
C ARG A 344 -13.49 1.43 4.39
N LEU A 345 -12.23 1.15 4.07
CA LEU A 345 -11.39 0.18 4.75
C LEU A 345 -10.79 0.76 6.03
N ALA A 346 -10.28 -0.07 6.91
CA ALA A 346 -9.59 0.33 8.14
C ALA A 346 -8.17 0.88 7.88
N ILE A 347 -8.06 1.75 6.87
CA ILE A 347 -6.86 2.51 6.49
C ILE A 347 -7.09 3.95 6.89
N PHE A 348 -6.19 4.51 7.70
CA PHE A 348 -6.29 5.86 8.22
C PHE A 348 -5.04 6.67 7.90
N SER A 349 -5.27 7.85 7.33
CA SER A 349 -4.26 8.89 7.20
C SER A 349 -4.66 10.08 8.04
N PHE A 350 -3.71 10.64 8.77
CA PHE A 350 -3.98 11.75 9.68
C PHE A 350 -2.77 12.66 9.90
N ASN A 351 -3.04 13.88 10.34
CA ASN A 351 -2.05 14.80 10.86
C ASN A 351 -2.42 15.23 12.29
N ILE A 352 -1.40 15.38 13.13
CA ILE A 352 -1.53 15.97 14.47
C ILE A 352 -1.13 17.44 14.34
N THR A 353 -2.02 18.36 14.74
CA THR A 353 -1.82 19.81 14.56
C THR A 353 -1.62 20.51 15.89
N ALA A 354 -0.92 21.61 15.88
CA ALA A 354 -0.88 22.59 16.96
C ALA A 354 -1.07 23.98 16.30
N GLY A 355 -2.30 24.51 16.35
CA GLY A 355 -2.70 25.67 15.58
C GLY A 355 -2.64 25.43 14.07
N ARG A 356 -1.96 26.34 13.35
CA ARG A 356 -1.86 26.29 11.88
C ARG A 356 -0.77 25.33 11.38
N ARG A 357 0.13 24.86 12.23
CA ARG A 357 1.22 23.95 11.88
C ARG A 357 0.93 22.56 12.44
N ALA A 358 1.51 21.57 11.79
CA ALA A 358 1.43 20.18 12.23
C ALA A 358 2.71 19.76 12.99
N ILE A 359 2.58 18.70 13.78
CA ILE A 359 3.73 17.90 14.17
C ILE A 359 4.14 17.10 12.94
N HIS A 360 5.43 17.15 12.60
CA HIS A 360 5.92 16.49 11.38
C HIS A 360 5.56 15.01 11.35
N HIS A 361 4.98 14.52 10.24
CA HIS A 361 4.50 13.14 10.14
C HIS A 361 5.56 12.09 10.46
N ASN A 362 6.84 12.31 10.04
CA ASN A 362 7.92 11.38 10.36
C ASN A 362 8.26 11.38 11.85
N LEU A 363 8.11 12.51 12.55
CA LEU A 363 8.27 12.57 14.01
C LEU A 363 7.18 11.73 14.70
N VAL A 364 5.93 11.87 14.26
CA VAL A 364 4.82 11.07 14.80
C VAL A 364 5.08 9.57 14.58
N VAL A 365 5.58 9.19 13.40
CA VAL A 365 5.97 7.79 13.11
C VAL A 365 7.12 7.33 13.99
N ALA A 366 8.14 8.17 14.20
CA ALA A 366 9.24 7.87 15.13
C ALA A 366 8.71 7.65 16.55
N MET A 367 7.82 8.52 17.04
CA MET A 367 7.19 8.34 18.36
C MET A 367 6.36 7.06 18.46
N LEU A 368 5.59 6.69 17.43
CA LEU A 368 4.83 5.43 17.38
C LEU A 368 5.77 4.22 17.49
N ASN A 369 6.88 4.25 16.75
CA ASN A 369 7.89 3.21 16.80
C ASN A 369 8.60 3.15 18.16
N ASP A 370 9.15 4.29 18.61
CA ASP A 370 10.10 4.36 19.72
C ASP A 370 9.44 4.18 21.10
N LEU A 371 8.19 4.62 21.22
CA LEU A 371 7.44 4.56 22.49
C LEU A 371 6.55 3.30 22.58
N PHE A 372 6.03 2.83 21.43
CA PHE A 372 4.97 1.82 21.40
C PHE A 372 5.27 0.62 20.50
N GLY A 373 6.38 0.61 19.76
CA GLY A 373 6.70 -0.47 18.81
C GLY A 373 5.79 -0.54 17.58
N ILE A 374 4.94 0.46 17.36
CA ILE A 374 3.95 0.48 16.28
C ILE A 374 4.62 0.92 14.98
N GLN A 375 4.64 0.03 13.99
CA GLN A 375 5.21 0.28 12.68
C GLN A 375 4.16 0.91 11.76
N ALA A 376 4.25 2.22 11.58
CA ALA A 376 3.41 3.02 10.69
C ALA A 376 4.27 3.67 9.60
N ARG A 377 3.66 4.43 8.70
CA ARG A 377 4.37 5.12 7.61
C ARG A 377 4.06 6.61 7.60
N GLY A 378 5.10 7.45 7.39
CA GLY A 378 4.99 8.89 7.11
C GLY A 378 5.19 9.20 5.62
N GLY A 379 4.61 10.30 5.14
CA GLY A 379 4.80 10.82 3.79
C GLY A 379 3.54 10.86 2.94
N CYS A 380 3.68 11.05 1.62
CA CYS A 380 2.56 11.23 0.68
C CYS A 380 1.94 9.92 0.17
N SER A 381 2.40 8.76 0.61
CA SER A 381 1.86 7.42 0.30
C SER A 381 1.72 7.13 -1.20
N CYS A 382 2.57 7.72 -2.06
CA CYS A 382 2.52 7.61 -3.52
C CYS A 382 1.16 8.00 -4.14
N ALA A 383 0.52 9.05 -3.62
CA ALA A 383 -0.74 9.61 -4.10
C ALA A 383 -0.66 11.14 -4.12
N GLY A 384 0.31 11.68 -4.89
CA GLY A 384 0.64 13.11 -4.92
C GLY A 384 -0.55 14.02 -5.23
N PRO A 385 -1.26 13.85 -6.37
CA PRO A 385 -2.41 14.69 -6.70
C PRO A 385 -3.49 14.70 -5.63
N TYR A 386 -3.86 13.52 -5.13
CA TYR A 386 -4.84 13.39 -4.04
C TYR A 386 -4.34 14.01 -2.73
N GLY A 387 -3.04 13.87 -2.46
CA GLY A 387 -2.41 14.48 -1.29
C GLY A 387 -2.50 16.00 -1.31
N HIS A 388 -2.30 16.64 -2.46
CA HIS A 388 -2.46 18.08 -2.61
C HIS A 388 -3.89 18.52 -2.32
N GLU A 389 -4.88 17.77 -2.80
CA GLU A 389 -6.30 18.02 -2.53
C GLU A 389 -6.62 17.88 -1.03
N LEU A 390 -6.22 16.75 -0.40
CA LEU A 390 -6.46 16.48 1.03
C LEU A 390 -5.80 17.52 1.96
N LEU A 391 -4.64 18.04 1.57
CA LEU A 391 -3.89 19.03 2.35
C LEU A 391 -4.18 20.48 1.92
N SER A 392 -5.06 20.68 0.92
CA SER A 392 -5.40 21.99 0.36
C SER A 392 -4.15 22.74 -0.14
N ILE A 393 -3.25 22.03 -0.83
CA ILE A 393 -2.02 22.57 -1.41
C ILE A 393 -2.32 23.00 -2.84
N ASP A 394 -2.24 24.31 -3.09
CA ASP A 394 -2.36 24.86 -4.42
C ASP A 394 -1.09 24.65 -5.28
N SER A 395 -1.16 25.00 -6.55
CA SER A 395 -0.06 24.78 -7.49
C SER A 395 1.18 25.62 -7.18
N GLU A 396 1.04 26.81 -6.61
CA GLU A 396 2.18 27.68 -6.24
C GLU A 396 2.90 27.09 -5.03
N THR A 397 2.16 26.73 -4.00
CA THR A 397 2.69 26.04 -2.81
C THR A 397 3.34 24.70 -3.18
N ALA A 398 2.73 23.93 -4.08
CA ALA A 398 3.30 22.67 -4.57
C ALA A 398 4.65 22.88 -5.28
N ALA A 399 4.76 23.88 -6.15
CA ALA A 399 6.01 24.22 -6.84
C ALA A 399 7.12 24.68 -5.87
N ALA A 400 6.74 25.41 -4.82
CA ALA A 400 7.68 25.81 -3.78
C ALA A 400 8.20 24.60 -2.98
N HIS A 401 7.33 23.65 -2.59
CA HIS A 401 7.74 22.40 -1.96
C HIS A 401 8.65 21.56 -2.87
N GLU A 402 8.29 21.42 -4.14
CA GLU A 402 9.10 20.70 -5.14
C GLU A 402 10.50 21.29 -5.23
N THR A 403 10.62 22.63 -5.30
CA THR A 403 11.91 23.33 -5.33
C THR A 403 12.78 23.01 -4.12
N LEU A 404 12.20 22.97 -2.91
CA LEU A 404 12.93 22.63 -1.70
C LEU A 404 13.40 21.17 -1.71
N VAL A 405 12.53 20.26 -2.12
CA VAL A 405 12.86 18.82 -2.21
C VAL A 405 13.95 18.57 -3.25
N GLN A 406 13.91 19.23 -4.41
CA GLN A 406 14.97 19.16 -5.44
C GLN A 406 16.32 19.70 -4.95
N LYS A 407 16.32 20.65 -4.03
CA LYS A 407 17.53 21.14 -3.32
C LYS A 407 18.00 20.20 -2.20
N GLY A 408 17.42 19.00 -2.09
CA GLY A 408 17.78 18.01 -1.08
C GLY A 408 17.17 18.25 0.30
N ARG A 409 16.22 19.19 0.47
CA ARG A 409 15.55 19.46 1.74
C ARG A 409 14.26 18.66 1.85
N SER A 410 14.38 17.33 2.06
CA SER A 410 13.24 16.39 2.04
C SER A 410 12.26 16.60 3.19
N ILE A 411 12.66 17.25 4.28
CA ILE A 411 11.78 17.57 5.42
C ILE A 411 10.58 18.42 5.03
N TYR A 412 10.69 19.25 3.99
CA TYR A 412 9.59 20.11 3.54
C TYR A 412 8.56 19.39 2.68
N ARG A 413 8.77 18.10 2.36
CA ARG A 413 7.79 17.31 1.60
C ARG A 413 6.51 17.15 2.41
N PRO A 414 5.36 17.65 1.94
CA PRO A 414 4.08 17.47 2.62
C PRO A 414 3.69 15.99 2.71
N GLY A 415 2.97 15.66 3.77
CA GLY A 415 2.51 14.30 3.96
C GLY A 415 1.66 14.14 5.23
N TRP A 416 1.44 12.92 5.58
CA TRP A 416 0.64 12.48 6.72
C TRP A 416 1.20 11.20 7.33
N VAL A 417 0.72 10.85 8.50
CA VAL A 417 0.90 9.50 9.07
C VAL A 417 -0.18 8.61 8.49
N ARG A 418 0.22 7.44 7.97
CA ARG A 418 -0.72 6.40 7.57
C ARG A 418 -0.49 5.15 8.40
N LEU A 419 -1.57 4.60 8.93
CA LEU A 419 -1.62 3.29 9.53
C LEU A 419 -2.89 2.56 9.10
N GLY A 420 -2.90 1.25 9.24
CA GLY A 420 -4.05 0.42 8.94
C GLY A 420 -4.20 -0.67 9.99
N PHE A 421 -5.44 -0.94 10.35
CA PHE A 421 -5.77 -2.14 11.10
C PHE A 421 -5.91 -3.32 10.14
N ASN A 422 -5.53 -4.50 10.56
CA ASN A 422 -5.82 -5.68 9.78
C ASN A 422 -7.00 -6.44 10.41
N PHE A 423 -7.81 -7.07 9.59
CA PHE A 423 -9.03 -7.77 10.01
C PHE A 423 -8.80 -8.84 11.10
N PHE A 424 -7.58 -9.33 11.26
CA PHE A 424 -7.25 -10.30 12.32
C PHE A 424 -6.76 -9.66 13.63
N PHE A 425 -6.63 -8.32 13.71
CA PHE A 425 -6.32 -7.66 14.98
C PHE A 425 -7.39 -7.95 16.02
N SER A 426 -6.96 -8.30 17.24
CA SER A 426 -7.86 -8.36 18.38
C SER A 426 -8.35 -6.96 18.79
N ASN A 427 -9.39 -6.89 19.61
CA ASN A 427 -9.84 -5.60 20.13
C ASN A 427 -8.78 -4.95 21.03
N GLU A 428 -8.00 -5.73 21.75
CA GLU A 428 -6.88 -5.26 22.57
C GLU A 428 -5.80 -4.62 21.69
N THR A 429 -5.41 -5.30 20.61
CA THR A 429 -4.43 -4.78 19.64
C THR A 429 -4.93 -3.49 19.00
N ALA A 430 -6.18 -3.45 18.56
CA ALA A 430 -6.77 -2.25 17.97
C ALA A 430 -6.82 -1.09 18.98
N ASN A 431 -7.28 -1.35 20.22
CA ASN A 431 -7.31 -0.34 21.28
C ASN A 431 -5.92 0.17 21.66
N TYR A 432 -4.91 -0.70 21.64
CA TYR A 432 -3.52 -0.29 21.89
C TYR A 432 -3.05 0.74 20.85
N VAL A 433 -3.26 0.48 19.54
CA VAL A 433 -2.92 1.41 18.47
C VAL A 433 -3.71 2.71 18.60
N ILE A 434 -5.03 2.63 18.87
CA ILE A 434 -5.89 3.80 19.03
C ILE A 434 -5.39 4.68 20.18
N SER A 435 -5.11 4.07 21.34
CA SER A 435 -4.62 4.80 22.52
C SER A 435 -3.22 5.39 22.34
N ALA A 436 -2.33 4.73 21.58
CA ALA A 436 -1.02 5.27 21.27
C ALA A 436 -1.11 6.54 20.40
N VAL A 437 -2.00 6.55 19.40
CA VAL A 437 -2.26 7.76 18.58
C VAL A 437 -2.84 8.89 19.43
N GLU A 438 -3.79 8.60 20.33
CA GLU A 438 -4.35 9.58 21.28
C GLU A 438 -3.27 10.16 22.20
N PHE A 439 -2.39 9.29 22.71
CA PHE A 439 -1.28 9.71 23.54
C PHE A 439 -0.34 10.67 22.80
N ILE A 440 0.04 10.32 21.58
CA ILE A 440 0.92 11.17 20.76
C ILE A 440 0.21 12.47 20.39
N ALA A 441 -1.07 12.43 20.02
CA ALA A 441 -1.85 13.65 19.75
C ALA A 441 -1.81 14.62 20.93
N ARG A 442 -1.86 14.08 22.16
CA ARG A 442 -1.82 14.89 23.38
C ARG A 442 -0.43 15.41 23.73
N TYR A 443 0.61 14.60 23.56
CA TYR A 443 1.93 14.88 24.14
C TYR A 443 3.05 15.14 23.11
N ALA A 444 2.78 15.06 21.81
CA ALA A 444 3.80 15.24 20.79
C ALA A 444 4.56 16.58 20.91
N PRO A 445 3.93 17.73 21.17
CA PRO A 445 4.67 19.00 21.31
C PRO A 445 5.72 18.98 22.42
N VAL A 446 5.45 18.35 23.56
CA VAL A 446 6.43 18.25 24.63
C VAL A 446 7.51 17.20 24.34
N LEU A 447 7.10 16.06 23.76
CA LEU A 447 8.00 14.95 23.43
C LEU A 447 8.97 15.30 22.27
N MET A 448 8.62 16.26 21.41
CA MET A 448 9.52 16.67 20.32
C MET A 448 10.86 17.22 20.83
N LYS A 449 10.96 17.65 22.09
CA LYS A 449 12.24 18.02 22.73
C LYS A 449 13.23 16.86 22.84
N LEU A 450 12.74 15.63 22.77
CA LEU A 450 13.57 14.41 22.84
C LEU A 450 14.12 13.98 21.48
N TYR A 451 13.85 14.73 20.40
CA TYR A 451 14.21 14.34 19.04
C TYR A 451 15.02 15.44 18.35
N SER A 452 15.93 15.00 17.49
CA SER A 452 16.57 15.82 16.48
C SER A 452 16.15 15.38 15.09
N VAL A 453 16.37 16.24 14.10
CA VAL A 453 16.00 15.96 12.72
C VAL A 453 17.13 16.35 11.77
N ASP A 454 17.32 15.52 10.75
CA ASP A 454 18.13 15.84 9.58
C ASP A 454 17.24 16.45 8.49
N GLU A 455 17.49 17.72 8.16
CA GLU A 455 16.71 18.46 7.15
C GLU A 455 16.78 17.82 5.76
N HIS A 456 17.90 17.19 5.41
CA HIS A 456 18.11 16.62 4.08
C HIS A 456 17.28 15.37 3.89
N SER A 457 17.34 14.44 4.82
CA SER A 457 16.58 13.18 4.76
C SER A 457 15.14 13.31 5.29
N GLY A 458 14.89 14.28 6.19
CA GLY A 458 13.64 14.37 6.95
C GLY A 458 13.47 13.24 7.97
N VAL A 459 14.60 12.62 8.40
CA VAL A 459 14.62 11.57 9.41
C VAL A 459 14.73 12.18 10.80
N TRP A 460 13.84 11.73 11.68
CA TRP A 460 13.81 12.13 13.09
C TRP A 460 14.44 11.02 13.94
N VAL A 461 15.35 11.41 14.84
CA VAL A 461 16.10 10.50 15.69
C VAL A 461 15.96 10.94 17.14
N ALA A 462 15.64 9.99 18.02
CA ALA A 462 15.59 10.26 19.46
C ALA A 462 16.99 10.61 20.01
N GLN A 463 17.07 11.67 20.78
CA GLN A 463 18.27 12.05 21.51
C GLN A 463 18.31 11.23 22.80
N ARG A 464 19.32 10.36 22.93
CA ARG A 464 19.55 9.60 24.17
C ARG A 464 20.25 10.48 25.19
N PRO A 465 19.88 10.44 26.49
CA PRO A 465 20.76 10.94 27.54
C PRO A 465 22.10 10.19 27.48
N GLU A 466 23.22 10.88 27.60
CA GLU A 466 24.59 10.33 27.47
C GLU A 466 24.86 9.08 28.32
N ALA A 467 24.11 8.86 29.40
CA ALA A 467 24.23 7.70 30.29
C ALA A 467 23.72 6.37 29.71
N SER A 468 22.99 6.38 28.59
CA SER A 468 22.41 5.19 27.95
C SER A 468 23.02 4.86 26.59
N ALA A 469 24.14 5.46 26.23
CA ALA A 469 24.89 5.17 25.00
C ALA A 469 25.55 3.78 25.08
N GLN A 470 24.73 2.72 25.28
CA GLN A 470 25.14 1.38 24.91
C GLN A 470 25.14 1.33 23.40
N SER A 471 26.28 0.92 22.86
CA SER A 471 26.61 0.74 21.45
C SER A 471 25.38 0.59 20.54
N GLU A 472 25.28 1.47 19.53
CA GLU A 472 24.56 1.09 18.31
C GLU A 472 25.09 -0.28 17.91
N GLU A 473 24.30 -1.34 18.11
CA GLU A 473 24.60 -2.57 17.40
C GLU A 473 24.61 -2.19 15.92
N PRO A 474 25.73 -2.45 15.23
CA PRO A 474 25.78 -2.18 13.81
C PRO A 474 24.58 -2.87 13.18
N VAL A 475 23.78 -2.10 12.45
CA VAL A 475 22.65 -2.62 11.69
C VAL A 475 23.18 -3.77 10.85
N THR A 476 22.91 -4.97 11.33
CA THR A 476 23.10 -6.23 10.63
C THR A 476 24.55 -6.54 10.27
N PRO A 477 25.24 -7.40 11.00
CA PRO A 477 26.28 -8.21 10.38
C PRO A 477 25.61 -8.83 9.15
N CYS A 478 26.27 -8.81 7.99
CA CYS A 478 25.72 -9.38 6.77
C CYS A 478 25.14 -10.75 7.15
N LEU A 479 23.83 -10.95 6.93
CA LEU A 479 23.18 -12.21 7.26
C LEU A 479 23.96 -13.41 6.71
N LEU A 480 24.63 -13.20 5.57
CA LEU A 480 25.54 -14.16 4.95
C LEU A 480 26.75 -14.51 5.84
N ASP A 481 27.26 -13.57 6.63
CA ASP A 481 28.40 -13.81 7.53
C ASP A 481 27.96 -14.60 8.78
N THR A 482 26.69 -14.47 9.20
CA THR A 482 26.13 -15.17 10.35
C THR A 482 25.52 -16.52 10.02
N LEU A 483 25.15 -16.80 8.77
CA LEU A 483 24.60 -18.09 8.32
C LEU A 483 25.56 -19.27 8.56
N PHE A 484 26.85 -19.02 8.61
CA PHE A 484 27.87 -20.04 8.79
C PHE A 484 28.47 -20.07 10.21
N THR A 485 28.05 -19.14 11.06
CA THR A 485 28.44 -19.11 12.49
C THR A 485 27.28 -19.64 13.34
N THR A 486 27.43 -20.89 13.82
CA THR A 486 26.42 -21.49 14.68
C THR A 486 26.42 -20.85 16.05
N GLY A 487 25.23 -20.35 16.50
CA GLY A 487 24.89 -20.28 17.92
C GLY A 487 24.94 -18.91 18.59
N ALA A 488 24.27 -17.89 18.07
CA ALA A 488 23.83 -16.79 18.92
C ALA A 488 22.41 -17.09 19.45
N SER A 489 22.32 -17.58 20.68
CA SER A 489 21.05 -17.63 21.40
C SER A 489 20.61 -16.18 21.67
N VAL A 490 19.49 -15.76 21.13
CA VAL A 490 18.82 -14.53 21.54
C VAL A 490 18.40 -14.73 22.99
N GLY A 491 18.98 -13.95 23.90
CA GLY A 491 18.63 -13.99 25.32
C GLY A 491 17.14 -13.72 25.52
N THR A 492 16.50 -14.53 26.36
CA THR A 492 15.10 -14.32 26.79
C THR A 492 15.05 -13.18 27.80
N ALA A 493 15.08 -11.93 27.34
CA ALA A 493 14.60 -10.83 28.16
C ALA A 493 13.07 -10.95 28.26
N SER A 494 12.49 -10.58 29.41
CA SER A 494 11.04 -10.55 29.59
C SER A 494 10.42 -9.67 28.49
N GLU A 495 9.41 -10.20 27.80
CA GLU A 495 8.73 -9.45 26.74
C GLU A 495 8.02 -8.23 27.35
N PRO A 496 8.23 -7.01 26.82
CA PRO A 496 7.57 -5.81 27.31
C PRO A 496 6.08 -5.87 27.00
N THR A 497 5.26 -5.38 27.94
CA THR A 497 3.80 -5.30 27.77
C THR A 497 3.36 -3.93 27.25
N ALA A 498 2.12 -3.84 26.77
CA ALA A 498 1.49 -2.58 26.40
C ALA A 498 1.49 -1.56 27.57
N LEU A 499 1.23 -2.04 28.80
CA LEU A 499 1.23 -1.20 30.00
C LEU A 499 2.61 -0.62 30.29
N ASP A 500 3.68 -1.42 30.13
CA ASP A 500 5.05 -0.95 30.31
C ASP A 500 5.40 0.18 29.34
N CYS A 501 4.95 0.08 28.09
CA CYS A 501 5.15 1.12 27.08
C CYS A 501 4.47 2.44 27.46
N PHE A 502 3.21 2.41 27.90
CA PHE A 502 2.48 3.62 28.32
C PHE A 502 3.06 4.22 29.61
N THR A 503 3.44 3.40 30.58
CA THR A 503 4.07 3.86 31.83
C THR A 503 5.36 4.62 31.52
N ARG A 504 6.23 4.02 30.74
CA ARG A 504 7.49 4.63 30.28
C ARG A 504 7.26 5.90 29.46
N ALA A 505 6.28 5.90 28.57
CA ALA A 505 5.96 7.07 27.77
C ALA A 505 5.49 8.26 28.62
N LEU A 506 4.73 8.02 29.71
CA LEU A 506 4.36 9.06 30.69
C LEU A 506 5.57 9.60 31.45
N GLU A 507 6.48 8.74 31.88
CA GLU A 507 7.74 9.16 32.51
C GLU A 507 8.58 10.07 31.59
N LEU A 508 8.65 9.72 30.30
CA LEU A 508 9.33 10.53 29.30
C LEU A 508 8.65 11.89 29.08
N VAL A 509 7.34 11.99 29.17
CA VAL A 509 6.62 13.28 29.15
C VAL A 509 7.07 14.16 30.31
N GLU A 510 7.14 13.62 31.53
CA GLU A 510 7.58 14.41 32.71
C GLU A 510 9.06 14.83 32.59
N GLN A 511 9.92 13.94 32.08
CA GLN A 511 11.31 14.28 31.81
C GLN A 511 11.42 15.39 30.74
N ALA A 512 10.68 15.27 29.62
CA ALA A 512 10.71 16.24 28.54
C ALA A 512 10.20 17.61 28.96
N LYS A 513 9.25 17.71 29.89
CA LYS A 513 8.79 18.99 30.47
C LYS A 513 9.91 19.74 31.14
N ALA A 514 10.83 19.03 31.81
CA ALA A 514 11.94 19.62 32.55
C ALA A 514 13.16 19.98 31.64
N LEU A 515 13.20 19.47 30.41
CA LEU A 515 14.30 19.76 29.50
C LEU A 515 14.22 21.18 28.95
N PRO A 516 15.39 21.85 28.76
CA PRO A 516 15.45 23.08 28.00
C PRO A 516 15.04 22.83 26.54
N LEU A 517 14.74 23.91 25.82
CA LEU A 517 14.54 23.82 24.38
C LEU A 517 15.86 23.40 23.69
N PRO A 518 15.81 22.52 22.70
CA PRO A 518 16.99 22.18 21.90
C PRO A 518 17.56 23.43 21.23
N ASP A 519 18.89 23.54 21.18
CA ASP A 519 19.60 24.66 20.50
C ASP A 519 19.84 24.31 19.01
N ASP A 520 18.87 23.65 18.38
CA ASP A 520 18.91 23.30 16.97
C ASP A 520 18.28 24.41 16.11
N ARG A 521 18.85 25.60 16.14
CA ARG A 521 18.43 26.70 15.27
C ARG A 521 18.79 26.38 13.84
N HIS A 522 17.96 25.54 13.23
CA HIS A 522 18.05 25.26 11.81
C HIS A 522 17.43 26.39 11.00
N ALA A 523 18.18 26.78 9.98
CA ALA A 523 17.86 27.49 8.77
C ALA A 523 16.57 28.34 8.67
N GLU A 524 16.66 29.34 7.80
CA GLU A 524 15.65 30.25 7.29
C GLU A 524 14.21 29.73 7.40
N ASP A 525 13.38 30.53 8.07
CA ASP A 525 11.93 30.28 8.08
C ASP A 525 11.38 30.41 6.65
N VAL A 526 11.15 29.29 5.99
CA VAL A 526 10.60 29.27 4.62
C VAL A 526 9.09 29.43 4.68
N PRO A 527 8.49 30.29 3.83
CA PRO A 527 7.06 30.61 3.89
C PRO A 527 6.13 29.39 3.80
N VAL A 528 6.58 28.32 3.13
CA VAL A 528 5.79 27.09 2.93
C VAL A 528 6.01 26.03 4.02
N ARG A 529 6.65 26.38 5.11
CA ARG A 529 6.83 25.47 6.23
C ARG A 529 5.51 25.19 6.94
N TRP A 530 5.13 23.93 7.00
CA TRP A 530 3.85 23.44 7.52
C TRP A 530 3.96 22.73 8.88
N PHE A 531 5.17 22.60 9.46
CA PHE A 531 5.45 21.86 10.70
C PHE A 531 6.20 22.69 11.73
N TRP A 532 6.22 22.21 12.97
CA TRP A 532 6.96 22.77 14.09
C TRP A 532 8.36 22.17 14.20
N TRP A 533 9.35 23.01 14.52
CA TRP A 533 10.69 22.56 14.88
C TRP A 533 10.78 22.20 16.38
N PRO A 534 11.76 21.33 16.85
CA PRO A 534 11.93 21.01 18.26
C PRO A 534 12.15 22.22 19.16
N HIS A 535 12.91 23.22 18.72
CA HIS A 535 13.13 24.46 19.48
C HIS A 535 11.89 25.35 19.62
N GLU A 536 10.83 25.07 18.87
CA GLU A 536 9.53 25.75 18.97
C GLU A 536 8.52 24.96 19.83
N ALA A 537 8.95 23.92 20.55
CA ALA A 537 8.08 23.02 21.29
C ALA A 537 7.15 23.75 22.30
N GLU A 538 7.64 24.77 22.99
CA GLU A 538 6.84 25.54 23.95
C GLU A 538 5.72 26.33 23.26
N GLN A 539 6.03 26.94 22.11
CA GLN A 539 5.02 27.65 21.33
C GLN A 539 3.97 26.67 20.78
N ALA A 540 4.39 25.50 20.32
CA ALA A 540 3.48 24.43 19.88
C ALA A 540 2.56 23.97 21.03
N MET A 541 3.10 23.79 22.26
CA MET A 541 2.31 23.43 23.44
C MET A 541 1.27 24.49 23.81
N GLN A 542 1.66 25.77 23.82
CA GLN A 542 0.74 26.88 24.11
C GLN A 542 -0.40 26.92 23.08
N THR A 543 -0.06 26.86 21.80
CA THR A 543 -1.03 26.86 20.70
C THR A 543 -1.97 25.65 20.75
N GLN A 544 -1.46 24.48 21.13
CA GLN A 544 -2.29 23.29 21.32
C GLN A 544 -3.25 23.44 22.52
N ALA A 545 -2.78 24.01 23.63
CA ALA A 545 -3.62 24.24 24.80
C ALA A 545 -4.81 25.17 24.52
N GLU A 546 -4.63 26.16 23.63
CA GLU A 546 -5.70 27.06 23.18
C GLU A 546 -6.76 26.34 22.31
N MET A 547 -6.42 25.20 21.69
CA MET A 547 -7.34 24.41 20.86
C MET A 547 -8.12 23.35 21.65
N MET A 548 -7.62 22.99 22.83
CA MET A 548 -8.26 21.97 23.67
C MET A 548 -9.21 22.66 24.66
N PRO A 549 -10.50 22.26 24.70
CA PRO A 549 -11.48 22.82 25.63
C PRO A 549 -11.18 22.48 27.07
#